data_fd0033aeed55d4aa1538210982501345
#
_entry.id   fd0033aeed55d4aa1538210982501345
#
_cell.length_a   1.000
_cell.length_b   1.000
_cell.length_c   1.000
_cell.angle_alpha   90.00
_cell.angle_beta   90.00
_cell.angle_gamma   90.00
#
_symmetry.space_group_name_H-M   'P 1'
#
loop_
_entity.id
_entity.type
_entity.pdbx_description
1 polymer ?
#
loop_
_entity_poly.entity_id
_entity_poly.type
_entity_poly.pdbx_seq_one_letter_code
_entity_poly.pdbx_strand_id
1 'polypeptide(L)'
;MNSTKIDPKFIGQANPRVGLIALASDFMIEKDFINVIKNKKIDFFVNRIECYNPLTKENLIKMSNKITDVTKDILPDQDLDCVVYGCTSGTIAAGHDSIEEKVKVAKPMADVSTPSTAAIKALKKFNIKKVSIFTPYSKKLNDDVLDYFKSEGFEVTSNSYFDIQDDYDIGKVDQDYLYEVLSKIDLNGADALFVSCTCLLYTSPSPRDRG
;
A
#
# COMPACT_ATOMS: atom_id res chain seq x y z
N MET A 1 -48.57 15.06 -14.60
CA MET A 1 -48.10 13.93 -13.79
C MET A 1 -48.21 14.31 -12.33
N ASN A 2 -48.88 13.54 -11.51
CA ASN A 2 -48.95 13.76 -10.06
C ASN A 2 -47.71 13.06 -9.43
N SER A 3 -46.86 13.81 -8.71
CA SER A 3 -45.73 13.24 -7.94
C SER A 3 -46.14 13.19 -6.47
N THR A 4 -45.92 12.03 -5.85
CA THR A 4 -46.14 11.81 -4.42
C THR A 4 -44.79 11.73 -3.70
N LYS A 5 -44.59 12.59 -2.70
CA LYS A 5 -43.40 12.50 -1.82
C LYS A 5 -43.54 11.31 -0.89
N ILE A 6 -42.50 10.48 -0.83
CA ILE A 6 -42.38 9.34 0.09
C ILE A 6 -41.24 9.66 1.06
N ASP A 7 -41.48 9.51 2.36
CA ASP A 7 -40.42 9.74 3.36
C ASP A 7 -39.47 8.53 3.42
N PRO A 8 -38.13 8.78 3.28
CA PRO A 8 -37.13 7.71 3.33
C PRO A 8 -36.95 7.19 4.77
N LYS A 9 -36.55 5.92 4.87
CA LYS A 9 -36.05 5.34 6.11
C LYS A 9 -34.53 5.19 6.02
N PHE A 10 -33.80 5.85 6.92
CA PHE A 10 -32.34 5.81 6.94
C PHE A 10 -31.83 4.66 7.80
N ILE A 11 -30.67 4.10 7.42
CA ILE A 11 -29.90 3.16 8.21
C ILE A 11 -28.72 3.89 8.85
N GLY A 12 -28.32 3.48 10.05
CA GLY A 12 -27.09 3.94 10.69
C GLY A 12 -25.84 3.22 10.15
N GLN A 13 -24.66 3.71 10.52
CA GLN A 13 -23.40 3.03 10.26
C GLN A 13 -23.34 1.71 11.04
N ALA A 14 -23.13 0.59 10.33
CA ALA A 14 -23.09 -0.74 10.93
C ALA A 14 -21.68 -1.34 10.96
N ASN A 15 -20.79 -0.96 10.03
CA ASN A 15 -19.46 -1.54 9.85
C ASN A 15 -18.37 -0.50 9.99
N PRO A 16 -17.15 -0.89 10.38
CA PRO A 16 -15.98 -0.03 10.26
C PRO A 16 -15.78 0.45 8.82
N ARG A 17 -15.43 1.73 8.67
CA ARG A 17 -15.20 2.39 7.38
C ARG A 17 -13.71 2.50 7.10
N VAL A 18 -13.26 1.89 6.02
CA VAL A 18 -11.86 1.93 5.58
C VAL A 18 -11.75 2.67 4.26
N GLY A 19 -10.96 3.74 4.24
CA GLY A 19 -10.60 4.48 3.04
C GLY A 19 -9.25 4.01 2.49
N LEU A 20 -9.16 3.78 1.19
CA LEU A 20 -7.91 3.53 0.49
C LEU A 20 -7.57 4.72 -0.41
N ILE A 21 -6.36 5.23 -0.28
CA ILE A 21 -5.73 6.13 -1.24
C ILE A 21 -4.83 5.28 -2.14
N ALA A 22 -5.34 4.91 -3.30
CA ALA A 22 -4.57 4.17 -4.31
C ALA A 22 -3.84 5.13 -5.25
N LEU A 23 -2.69 4.71 -5.84
CA LEU A 23 -2.09 5.47 -6.92
C LEU A 23 -2.98 5.41 -8.16
N ALA A 24 -3.03 6.51 -8.93
CA ALA A 24 -3.84 6.57 -10.16
C ALA A 24 -3.40 5.52 -11.20
N SER A 25 -2.13 5.16 -11.19
CA SER A 25 -1.52 4.11 -12.04
C SER A 25 -1.67 2.69 -11.51
N ASP A 26 -1.95 2.51 -10.20
CA ASP A 26 -2.09 1.18 -9.60
C ASP A 26 -3.46 0.57 -9.95
N PHE A 27 -3.49 -0.52 -10.69
CA PHE A 27 -4.70 -1.27 -11.07
C PHE A 27 -4.80 -2.62 -10.37
N MET A 28 -3.94 -2.87 -9.34
CA MET A 28 -3.85 -4.13 -8.60
C MET A 28 -4.35 -4.05 -7.17
N ILE A 29 -3.93 -3.03 -6.40
CA ILE A 29 -4.18 -2.93 -4.96
C ILE A 29 -5.67 -3.05 -4.56
N GLU A 30 -6.58 -2.48 -5.36
CA GLU A 30 -8.02 -2.57 -5.07
C GLU A 30 -8.53 -4.00 -5.14
N LYS A 31 -8.09 -4.76 -6.15
CA LYS A 31 -8.48 -6.18 -6.32
C LYS A 31 -8.01 -7.02 -5.14
N ASP A 32 -6.77 -6.81 -4.71
CA ASP A 32 -6.20 -7.51 -3.57
C ASP A 32 -6.90 -7.15 -2.27
N PHE A 33 -7.17 -5.85 -2.07
CA PHE A 33 -7.92 -5.40 -0.90
C PHE A 33 -9.31 -6.04 -0.84
N ILE A 34 -10.07 -6.00 -1.94
CA ILE A 34 -11.39 -6.61 -2.04
C ILE A 34 -11.32 -8.12 -1.75
N ASN A 35 -10.32 -8.83 -2.27
CA ASN A 35 -10.14 -10.25 -1.99
C ASN A 35 -9.89 -10.55 -0.51
N VAL A 36 -9.09 -9.71 0.16
CA VAL A 36 -8.77 -9.87 1.59
C VAL A 36 -9.99 -9.59 2.48
N ILE A 37 -10.81 -8.59 2.12
CA ILE A 37 -11.93 -8.14 2.95
C ILE A 37 -13.29 -8.76 2.58
N LYS A 38 -13.41 -9.51 1.48
CA LYS A 38 -14.69 -10.05 0.94
C LYS A 38 -15.57 -10.76 1.96
N ASN A 39 -14.99 -11.36 3.00
CA ASN A 39 -15.69 -12.06 4.09
C ASN A 39 -15.65 -11.26 5.42
N LYS A 40 -15.31 -9.99 5.38
CA LYS A 40 -15.25 -9.10 6.53
C LYS A 40 -16.43 -8.13 6.49
N LYS A 41 -16.92 -7.74 7.65
CA LYS A 41 -17.93 -6.67 7.77
C LYS A 41 -17.18 -5.33 7.81
N ILE A 42 -16.80 -4.84 6.65
CA ILE A 42 -16.03 -3.59 6.45
C ILE A 42 -16.68 -2.84 5.28
N ASP A 43 -16.94 -1.56 5.46
CA ASP A 43 -17.34 -0.65 4.39
C ASP A 43 -16.06 -0.04 3.79
N PHE A 44 -15.82 -0.29 2.51
CA PHE A 44 -14.57 0.03 1.82
C PHE A 44 -14.78 1.10 0.76
N PHE A 45 -13.96 2.14 0.81
CA PHE A 45 -14.03 3.30 -0.07
C PHE A 45 -12.66 3.59 -0.67
N VAL A 46 -12.61 3.98 -1.94
CA VAL A 46 -11.35 4.23 -2.64
C VAL A 46 -11.37 5.60 -3.29
N ASN A 47 -10.27 6.33 -3.15
CA ASN A 47 -9.96 7.47 -3.98
C ASN A 47 -8.53 7.33 -4.53
N ARG A 48 -8.20 8.05 -5.60
CA ARG A 48 -6.93 7.92 -6.30
C ARG A 48 -6.11 9.18 -6.20
N ILE A 49 -4.81 8.99 -5.95
CA ILE A 49 -3.83 10.08 -5.94
C ILE A 49 -3.00 10.05 -7.22
N GLU A 50 -2.78 11.21 -7.81
CA GLU A 50 -1.94 11.35 -9.01
C GLU A 50 -0.52 10.80 -8.75
N CYS A 51 -0.05 9.90 -9.63
CA CYS A 51 1.29 9.36 -9.57
C CYS A 51 2.19 10.05 -10.61
N TYR A 52 3.37 10.48 -10.21
CA TYR A 52 4.33 11.15 -11.09
C TYR A 52 5.44 10.17 -11.48
N ASN A 53 5.65 10.01 -12.78
CA ASN A 53 6.76 9.23 -13.34
C ASN A 53 7.88 10.15 -13.89
N PRO A 54 9.14 9.71 -13.89
CA PRO A 54 9.60 8.44 -13.32
C PRO A 54 9.47 8.42 -11.79
N LEU A 55 9.44 7.21 -11.22
CA LEU A 55 9.41 7.03 -9.77
C LEU A 55 10.74 7.52 -9.17
N THR A 56 10.73 8.73 -8.62
CA THR A 56 11.84 9.32 -7.89
C THR A 56 11.41 9.76 -6.51
N LYS A 57 12.36 9.92 -5.59
CA LYS A 57 12.06 10.41 -4.23
C LYS A 57 11.34 11.75 -4.27
N GLU A 58 11.76 12.66 -5.15
CA GLU A 58 11.18 13.98 -5.32
C GLU A 58 9.72 13.90 -5.81
N ASN A 59 9.44 13.05 -6.80
CA ASN A 59 8.10 12.84 -7.34
C ASN A 59 7.19 12.16 -6.31
N LEU A 60 7.70 11.23 -5.52
CA LEU A 60 6.96 10.57 -4.43
C LEU A 60 6.61 11.55 -3.30
N ILE A 61 7.53 12.43 -2.91
CA ILE A 61 7.26 13.50 -1.94
C ILE A 61 6.24 14.50 -2.51
N LYS A 62 6.40 14.92 -3.78
CA LYS A 62 5.43 15.79 -4.45
C LYS A 62 4.03 15.20 -4.45
N MET A 63 3.90 13.90 -4.76
CA MET A 63 2.63 13.18 -4.70
C MET A 63 2.01 13.25 -3.31
N SER A 64 2.80 13.03 -2.26
CA SER A 64 2.31 13.03 -0.87
C SER A 64 1.67 14.36 -0.44
N ASN A 65 1.99 15.48 -1.09
CA ASN A 65 1.39 16.78 -0.76
C ASN A 65 -0.10 16.88 -1.12
N LYS A 66 -0.60 15.94 -1.92
CA LYS A 66 -2.03 15.87 -2.29
C LYS A 66 -2.86 14.95 -1.38
N ILE A 67 -2.24 14.28 -0.41
CA ILE A 67 -2.91 13.30 0.46
C ILE A 67 -4.12 13.92 1.17
N THR A 68 -3.99 15.12 1.73
CA THR A 68 -5.09 15.78 2.44
C THR A 68 -6.32 15.97 1.56
N ASP A 69 -6.13 16.48 0.34
CA ASP A 69 -7.24 16.76 -0.58
C ASP A 69 -7.90 15.46 -1.05
N VAL A 70 -7.09 14.46 -1.42
CA VAL A 70 -7.60 13.14 -1.81
C VAL A 70 -8.35 12.47 -0.66
N THR A 71 -7.88 12.64 0.59
CA THR A 71 -8.53 12.07 1.78
C THR A 71 -9.88 12.74 2.06
N LYS A 72 -10.01 14.05 1.87
CA LYS A 72 -11.27 14.78 2.05
C LYS A 72 -12.39 14.22 1.17
N ASP A 73 -12.05 13.80 -0.04
CA ASP A 73 -13.02 13.32 -1.03
C ASP A 73 -13.42 11.84 -0.79
N ILE A 74 -12.82 11.16 0.19
CA ILE A 74 -13.31 9.85 0.63
C ILE A 74 -14.43 10.06 1.65
N LEU A 75 -15.68 9.83 1.25
CA LEU A 75 -16.86 10.10 2.07
C LEU A 75 -16.82 11.50 2.70
N PRO A 76 -17.01 12.57 1.94
CA PRO A 76 -17.00 13.93 2.46
C PRO A 76 -17.93 14.08 3.67
N ASP A 77 -17.47 14.83 4.68
CA ASP A 77 -18.20 15.11 5.92
C ASP A 77 -18.55 13.87 6.79
N GLN A 78 -17.97 12.70 6.48
CA GLN A 78 -18.12 11.48 7.28
C GLN A 78 -16.78 11.02 7.83
N ASP A 79 -16.80 10.45 9.03
CA ASP A 79 -15.61 9.83 9.63
C ASP A 79 -15.24 8.51 8.94
N LEU A 80 -13.94 8.21 8.96
CA LEU A 80 -13.37 6.92 8.63
C LEU A 80 -12.68 6.34 9.87
N ASP A 81 -12.77 5.02 10.06
CA ASP A 81 -12.06 4.35 11.14
C ASP A 81 -10.58 4.13 10.78
N CYS A 82 -10.28 3.95 9.50
CA CYS A 82 -8.92 3.79 9.02
C CYS A 82 -8.75 4.37 7.61
N VAL A 83 -7.60 4.99 7.35
CA VAL A 83 -7.15 5.37 6.01
C VAL A 83 -5.87 4.63 5.68
N VAL A 84 -5.88 3.93 4.55
CA VAL A 84 -4.71 3.24 4.00
C VAL A 84 -4.12 4.07 2.87
N TYR A 85 -2.87 4.50 3.01
CA TYR A 85 -2.11 5.07 1.89
C TYR A 85 -1.36 3.97 1.16
N GLY A 86 -1.84 3.58 -0.03
CA GLY A 86 -1.40 2.41 -0.78
C GLY A 86 -0.09 2.60 -1.57
N CYS A 87 0.96 3.17 -0.96
CA CYS A 87 2.24 3.36 -1.62
C CYS A 87 3.42 3.05 -0.69
N THR A 88 4.17 1.98 -0.99
CA THR A 88 5.34 1.57 -0.19
C THR A 88 6.47 2.59 -0.32
N SER A 89 6.93 2.85 -1.54
CA SER A 89 8.02 3.78 -1.81
C SER A 89 7.67 5.23 -1.45
N GLY A 90 6.41 5.63 -1.66
CA GLY A 90 5.91 6.94 -1.26
C GLY A 90 5.93 7.14 0.25
N THR A 91 5.61 6.10 1.04
CA THR A 91 5.71 6.15 2.50
C THR A 91 7.15 6.31 2.95
N ILE A 92 8.07 5.55 2.37
CA ILE A 92 9.50 5.62 2.71
C ILE A 92 10.08 6.99 2.33
N ALA A 93 9.70 7.52 1.16
CA ALA A 93 10.19 8.81 0.69
C ALA A 93 9.71 10.02 1.52
N ALA A 94 8.42 10.04 1.88
CA ALA A 94 7.79 11.15 2.59
C ALA A 94 7.85 11.04 4.11
N GLY A 95 8.04 9.82 4.64
CA GLY A 95 7.93 9.49 6.06
C GLY A 95 6.48 9.23 6.50
N HIS A 96 6.29 8.20 7.33
CA HIS A 96 4.95 7.81 7.81
C HIS A 96 4.27 8.95 8.58
N ASP A 97 4.97 9.62 9.49
CA ASP A 97 4.42 10.68 10.33
C ASP A 97 3.85 11.84 9.48
N SER A 98 4.58 12.22 8.41
CA SER A 98 4.10 13.25 7.47
C SER A 98 2.84 12.83 6.72
N ILE A 99 2.70 11.53 6.40
CA ILE A 99 1.49 10.99 5.77
C ILE A 99 0.34 10.98 6.76
N GLU A 100 0.57 10.51 7.97
CA GLU A 100 -0.43 10.49 9.04
C GLU A 100 -0.95 11.89 9.35
N GLU A 101 -0.07 12.86 9.50
CA GLU A 101 -0.44 14.27 9.71
C GLU A 101 -1.38 14.77 8.59
N LYS A 102 -1.04 14.54 7.33
CA LYS A 102 -1.84 14.95 6.18
C LYS A 102 -3.22 14.27 6.13
N VAL A 103 -3.29 12.99 6.47
CA VAL A 103 -4.55 12.25 6.56
C VAL A 103 -5.41 12.82 7.70
N LYS A 104 -4.82 13.05 8.87
CA LYS A 104 -5.53 13.54 10.06
C LYS A 104 -6.06 14.97 9.93
N VAL A 105 -5.49 15.79 9.04
CA VAL A 105 -6.09 17.10 8.69
C VAL A 105 -7.48 16.92 8.07
N ALA A 106 -7.70 15.85 7.29
CA ALA A 106 -8.98 15.59 6.63
C ALA A 106 -9.89 14.66 7.44
N LYS A 107 -9.32 13.67 8.13
CA LYS A 107 -10.03 12.62 8.91
C LYS A 107 -9.34 12.46 10.28
N PRO A 108 -9.61 13.37 11.24
CA PRO A 108 -8.86 13.45 12.50
C PRO A 108 -8.89 12.18 13.34
N MET A 109 -9.98 11.41 13.26
CA MET A 109 -10.19 10.21 14.09
C MET A 109 -9.68 8.93 13.41
N ALA A 110 -9.29 8.98 12.13
CA ALA A 110 -8.88 7.80 11.40
C ALA A 110 -7.51 7.27 11.86
N ASP A 111 -7.40 5.96 12.07
CA ASP A 111 -6.08 5.30 12.09
C ASP A 111 -5.44 5.36 10.70
N VAL A 112 -4.11 5.44 10.65
CA VAL A 112 -3.38 5.49 9.38
C VAL A 112 -2.49 4.27 9.21
N SER A 113 -2.63 3.59 8.09
CA SER A 113 -1.82 2.44 7.72
C SER A 113 -1.15 2.63 6.36
N THR A 114 0.05 2.10 6.23
CA THR A 114 0.79 2.09 4.96
C THR A 114 1.44 0.72 4.75
N PRO A 115 1.74 0.30 3.51
CA PRO A 115 2.35 -1.00 3.27
C PRO A 115 3.67 -1.21 4.02
N SER A 116 4.55 -0.19 4.04
CA SER A 116 5.84 -0.28 4.73
C SER A 116 5.67 -0.41 6.25
N THR A 117 4.84 0.41 6.89
CA THR A 117 4.61 0.31 8.34
C THR A 117 3.89 -0.97 8.74
N ALA A 118 2.96 -1.45 7.90
CA ALA A 118 2.29 -2.73 8.11
C ALA A 118 3.26 -3.91 8.02
N ALA A 119 4.20 -3.87 7.04
CA ALA A 119 5.24 -4.87 6.89
C ALA A 119 6.15 -4.92 8.13
N ILE A 120 6.63 -3.77 8.61
CA ILE A 120 7.46 -3.67 9.81
C ILE A 120 6.73 -4.25 11.03
N LYS A 121 5.45 -3.87 11.23
CA LYS A 121 4.63 -4.41 12.32
C LYS A 121 4.48 -5.93 12.22
N ALA A 122 4.24 -6.46 11.03
CA ALA A 122 4.11 -7.91 10.81
C ALA A 122 5.42 -8.65 11.10
N LEU A 123 6.55 -8.18 10.56
CA LEU A 123 7.85 -8.80 10.78
C LEU A 123 8.24 -8.80 12.26
N LYS A 124 8.03 -7.67 12.97
CA LYS A 124 8.27 -7.58 14.43
C LYS A 124 7.37 -8.56 15.21
N LYS A 125 6.09 -8.70 14.81
CA LYS A 125 5.14 -9.63 15.45
C LYS A 125 5.56 -11.10 15.29
N PHE A 126 6.19 -11.46 14.18
CA PHE A 126 6.73 -12.80 13.95
C PHE A 126 8.17 -13.00 14.44
N ASN A 127 8.71 -12.01 15.17
CA ASN A 127 10.10 -12.02 15.68
C ASN A 127 11.16 -12.18 14.58
N ILE A 128 10.87 -11.77 13.36
CA ILE A 128 11.83 -11.75 12.25
C ILE A 128 12.95 -10.75 12.56
N LYS A 129 14.20 -11.15 12.28
CA LYS A 129 15.37 -10.29 12.45
C LYS A 129 16.13 -10.07 11.15
N LYS A 130 16.15 -11.09 10.29
CA LYS A 130 16.88 -11.10 9.03
C LYS A 130 15.89 -11.12 7.88
N VAL A 131 16.04 -10.18 6.95
CA VAL A 131 15.16 -10.06 5.78
C VAL A 131 15.97 -10.05 4.50
N SER A 132 15.49 -10.79 3.50
CA SER A 132 15.83 -10.55 2.10
C SER A 132 14.81 -9.62 1.50
N ILE A 133 15.21 -8.70 0.63
CA ILE A 133 14.31 -7.70 0.05
C ILE A 133 14.31 -7.80 -1.46
N PHE A 134 13.10 -7.84 -2.03
CA PHE A 134 12.90 -7.71 -3.46
C PHE A 134 12.07 -6.46 -3.76
N THR A 135 12.51 -5.64 -4.72
CA THR A 135 11.78 -4.46 -5.16
C THR A 135 11.69 -4.39 -6.69
N PRO A 136 10.64 -3.79 -7.26
CA PRO A 136 10.61 -3.51 -8.69
C PRO A 136 11.35 -2.23 -9.09
N TYR A 137 11.72 -1.40 -8.13
CA TYR A 137 12.15 -0.02 -8.33
C TYR A 137 13.55 0.12 -8.94
N SER A 138 13.87 1.36 -9.37
CA SER A 138 15.25 1.76 -9.72
C SER A 138 16.21 1.50 -8.56
N LYS A 139 17.49 1.34 -8.88
CA LYS A 139 18.52 1.10 -7.85
C LYS A 139 18.48 2.12 -6.71
N LYS A 140 18.28 3.40 -7.01
CA LYS A 140 18.26 4.46 -5.99
C LYS A 140 17.10 4.27 -5.02
N LEU A 141 15.88 4.02 -5.51
CA LEU A 141 14.72 3.76 -4.64
C LEU A 141 14.82 2.41 -3.94
N ASN A 142 15.44 1.40 -4.56
CA ASN A 142 15.76 0.15 -3.90
C ASN A 142 16.65 0.39 -2.69
N ASP A 143 17.73 1.16 -2.84
CA ASP A 143 18.64 1.50 -1.74
C ASP A 143 17.90 2.24 -0.60
N ASP A 144 16.98 3.17 -0.91
CA ASP A 144 16.13 3.85 0.08
C ASP A 144 15.26 2.83 0.88
N VAL A 145 14.75 1.78 0.22
CA VAL A 145 13.99 0.71 0.90
C VAL A 145 14.89 -0.09 1.83
N LEU A 146 16.11 -0.46 1.39
CA LEU A 146 17.06 -1.19 2.23
C LEU A 146 17.43 -0.39 3.49
N ASP A 147 17.69 0.90 3.33
CA ASP A 147 18.07 1.79 4.42
C ASP A 147 16.90 1.97 5.42
N TYR A 148 15.66 2.04 4.92
CA TYR A 148 14.48 2.06 5.77
C TYR A 148 14.39 0.79 6.64
N PHE A 149 14.55 -0.41 6.07
CA PHE A 149 14.50 -1.65 6.86
C PHE A 149 15.64 -1.75 7.87
N LYS A 150 16.86 -1.29 7.52
CA LYS A 150 17.98 -1.22 8.45
C LYS A 150 17.71 -0.23 9.59
N SER A 151 17.11 0.94 9.30
CA SER A 151 16.75 1.92 10.33
C SER A 151 15.68 1.42 11.30
N GLU A 152 14.84 0.48 10.85
CA GLU A 152 13.82 -0.21 11.66
C GLU A 152 14.39 -1.39 12.48
N GLY A 153 15.70 -1.64 12.38
CA GLY A 153 16.43 -2.63 13.17
C GLY A 153 16.50 -4.02 12.56
N PHE A 154 16.26 -4.16 11.25
CA PHE A 154 16.41 -5.43 10.54
C PHE A 154 17.81 -5.58 9.93
N GLU A 155 18.33 -6.80 9.97
CA GLU A 155 19.49 -7.20 9.16
C GLU A 155 19.02 -7.54 7.75
N VAL A 156 19.46 -6.78 6.75
CA VAL A 156 19.19 -7.08 5.34
C VAL A 156 20.29 -7.99 4.82
N THR A 157 19.97 -9.26 4.58
CA THR A 157 20.97 -10.30 4.20
C THR A 157 21.22 -10.37 2.70
N SER A 158 20.20 -10.08 1.89
CA SER A 158 20.30 -10.02 0.43
C SER A 158 19.25 -9.11 -0.14
N ASN A 159 19.45 -8.64 -1.38
CA ASN A 159 18.44 -7.91 -2.11
C ASN A 159 18.53 -8.15 -3.61
N SER A 160 17.38 -8.00 -4.28
CA SER A 160 17.26 -8.04 -5.73
C SER A 160 16.23 -7.01 -6.19
N TYR A 161 16.35 -6.51 -7.41
CA TYR A 161 15.43 -5.50 -7.95
C TYR A 161 15.32 -5.58 -9.48
N PHE A 162 14.21 -5.06 -10.03
CA PHE A 162 13.95 -5.06 -11.49
C PHE A 162 14.42 -3.82 -12.25
N ASP A 163 14.68 -2.72 -11.56
CA ASP A 163 15.04 -1.42 -12.15
C ASP A 163 13.94 -0.78 -13.04
N ILE A 164 12.66 -0.98 -12.68
CA ILE A 164 11.51 -0.36 -13.36
C ILE A 164 11.31 1.05 -12.81
N GLN A 165 11.12 2.03 -13.71
CA GLN A 165 11.01 3.43 -13.34
C GLN A 165 9.59 4.00 -13.47
N ASP A 166 8.71 3.33 -14.22
CA ASP A 166 7.32 3.72 -14.41
C ASP A 166 6.39 2.82 -13.57
N ASP A 167 5.56 3.44 -12.71
CA ASP A 167 4.68 2.71 -11.79
C ASP A 167 3.67 1.81 -12.53
N TYR A 168 3.15 2.27 -13.68
CA TYR A 168 2.23 1.50 -14.48
C TYR A 168 2.87 0.23 -15.07
N ASP A 169 4.17 0.28 -15.40
CA ASP A 169 4.90 -0.88 -15.93
C ASP A 169 5.16 -1.93 -14.84
N ILE A 170 5.24 -1.54 -13.56
CA ILE A 170 5.35 -2.49 -12.46
C ILE A 170 4.14 -3.42 -12.42
N GLY A 171 2.93 -2.88 -12.58
CA GLY A 171 1.69 -3.68 -12.58
C GLY A 171 1.56 -4.63 -13.77
N LYS A 172 2.40 -4.49 -14.80
CA LYS A 172 2.43 -5.38 -15.99
C LYS A 172 3.40 -6.56 -15.83
N VAL A 173 4.15 -6.63 -14.73
CA VAL A 173 5.07 -7.75 -14.50
C VAL A 173 4.27 -9.06 -14.52
N ASP A 174 4.72 -9.99 -15.37
CA ASP A 174 4.09 -11.30 -15.49
C ASP A 174 4.17 -12.08 -14.18
N GLN A 175 3.04 -12.66 -13.75
CA GLN A 175 2.91 -13.32 -12.45
C GLN A 175 3.75 -14.59 -12.37
N ASP A 176 3.73 -15.42 -13.41
CA ASP A 176 4.45 -16.68 -13.41
C ASP A 176 5.96 -16.42 -13.43
N TYR A 177 6.38 -15.40 -14.20
CA TYR A 177 7.76 -14.95 -14.21
C TYR A 177 8.20 -14.39 -12.85
N LEU A 178 7.38 -13.57 -12.20
CA LEU A 178 7.68 -13.07 -10.87
C LEU A 178 7.85 -14.23 -9.87
N TYR A 179 6.96 -15.22 -9.94
CA TYR A 179 7.07 -16.42 -9.10
C TYR A 179 8.38 -17.18 -9.35
N GLU A 180 8.74 -17.36 -10.63
CA GLU A 180 10.00 -18.00 -11.00
C GLU A 180 11.21 -17.26 -10.42
N VAL A 181 11.23 -15.93 -10.55
CA VAL A 181 12.29 -15.08 -10.00
C VAL A 181 12.36 -15.21 -8.48
N LEU A 182 11.22 -15.01 -7.78
CA LEU A 182 11.19 -15.05 -6.31
C LEU A 182 11.56 -16.40 -5.74
N SER A 183 11.22 -17.50 -6.46
CA SER A 183 11.57 -18.87 -6.02
C SER A 183 13.06 -19.21 -6.15
N LYS A 184 13.81 -18.44 -6.95
CA LYS A 184 15.25 -18.62 -7.18
C LYS A 184 16.13 -17.63 -6.41
N ILE A 185 15.54 -16.66 -5.71
CA ILE A 185 16.30 -15.68 -4.92
C ILE A 185 17.03 -16.42 -3.79
N ASP A 186 18.33 -16.20 -3.70
CA ASP A 186 19.11 -16.62 -2.54
C ASP A 186 18.78 -15.70 -1.36
N LEU A 187 18.12 -16.27 -0.36
CA LEU A 187 17.74 -15.55 0.86
C LEU A 187 18.94 -15.25 1.77
N ASN A 188 20.08 -15.91 1.54
CA ASN A 188 21.31 -15.72 2.31
C ASN A 188 21.08 -15.77 3.84
N GLY A 189 20.30 -16.75 4.29
CA GLY A 189 19.98 -16.94 5.71
C GLY A 189 18.94 -15.97 6.27
N ALA A 190 18.15 -15.28 5.44
CA ALA A 190 17.01 -14.48 5.89
C ALA A 190 15.90 -15.35 6.48
N ASP A 191 15.22 -14.80 7.50
CA ASP A 191 14.04 -15.40 8.11
C ASP A 191 12.78 -15.17 7.28
N ALA A 192 12.78 -14.11 6.43
CA ALA A 192 11.66 -13.73 5.57
C ALA A 192 12.14 -13.03 4.29
N LEU A 193 11.35 -13.16 3.22
CA LEU A 193 11.45 -12.35 2.01
C LEU A 193 10.37 -11.26 2.04
N PHE A 194 10.79 -10.00 1.96
CA PHE A 194 9.89 -8.88 1.73
C PHE A 194 9.86 -8.52 0.25
N VAL A 195 8.67 -8.63 -0.35
CA VAL A 195 8.41 -8.21 -1.74
C VAL A 195 7.72 -6.85 -1.68
N SER A 196 8.39 -5.82 -2.18
CA SER A 196 7.92 -4.45 -2.14
C SER A 196 7.03 -4.12 -3.32
N CYS A 197 6.19 -3.11 -3.16
CA CYS A 197 5.23 -2.55 -4.11
C CYS A 197 3.86 -3.22 -4.12
N THR A 198 2.82 -2.40 -3.92
CA THR A 198 1.42 -2.85 -3.97
C THR A 198 0.98 -3.31 -5.35
N CYS A 199 1.62 -2.82 -6.41
CA CYS A 199 1.36 -3.24 -7.79
C CYS A 199 1.78 -4.70 -8.07
N LEU A 200 2.63 -5.30 -7.22
CA LEU A 200 3.06 -6.71 -7.32
C LEU A 200 2.22 -7.68 -6.47
N LEU A 201 1.31 -7.20 -5.61
CA LEU A 201 0.58 -8.06 -4.68
C LEU A 201 -0.22 -9.15 -5.41
N TYR A 202 -1.04 -8.77 -6.40
CA TYR A 202 -1.84 -9.70 -7.17
C TYR A 202 -0.97 -10.68 -7.99
N THR A 203 0.22 -10.27 -8.37
CA THR A 203 1.19 -11.09 -9.10
C THR A 203 2.08 -11.91 -8.19
N SER A 204 2.08 -11.67 -6.88
CA SER A 204 2.85 -12.44 -5.91
C SER A 204 2.06 -13.66 -5.43
N PRO A 205 2.57 -14.90 -5.62
CA PRO A 205 1.87 -16.08 -5.15
C PRO A 205 1.83 -16.10 -3.62
N SER A 206 0.63 -16.03 -3.07
CA SER A 206 0.42 -16.26 -1.65
C SER A 206 0.29 -17.75 -1.37
N PRO A 207 0.86 -18.28 -0.28
CA PRO A 207 0.58 -19.65 0.15
C PRO A 207 -0.92 -19.95 0.34
N ARG A 208 -1.75 -18.91 0.51
CA ARG A 208 -3.20 -19.03 0.66
C ARG A 208 -3.94 -19.26 -0.65
N ASP A 209 -3.31 -18.95 -1.80
CA ASP A 209 -3.92 -19.09 -3.12
C ASP A 209 -3.69 -20.48 -3.73
N ARG A 210 -3.03 -21.36 -3.00
CA ARG A 210 -2.73 -22.74 -3.37
C ARG A 210 -3.58 -23.78 -2.63
N GLY A 211 -4.73 -23.35 -2.07
CA GLY A 211 -5.68 -24.24 -1.43
C GLY A 211 -6.54 -25.03 -2.40
#